data_ebf5621dd3162c41bb1ce74d9c61c485
#
_entry.id   ebf5621dd3162c41bb1ce74d9c61c485
#
_cell.length_a   1.000
_cell.length_b   1.000
_cell.length_c   1.000
_cell.angle_alpha   90.00
_cell.angle_beta   90.00
_cell.angle_gamma   90.00
#
_symmetry.space_group_name_H-M   'P 1'
#
loop_
_entity.id
_entity.type
_entity.pdbx_description
1 polymer ?
#
loop_
_entity_poly.entity_id
_entity_poly.type
_entity_poly.pdbx_seq_one_letter_code
_entity_poly.pdbx_strand_id
1 'polypeptide(L)'
;SNKGVDKIKKFTSFGGSAVALINVFLFVGGILMLLLNKGGVGDPITVNALAHSPNPAYAGGLQVLSFIVYAIFAYGGLEVVGGLVDQTENPEKNFPKGIIISAVVVSLGYSLGILIFGTFTKWSFAFTQFSAQKITLGNVSYIAMNHMGYQLGLAFGLAESAARNVGLWVSRYMGISMFLALTGAFFTLIYSPLKQLIGGTPKELWPKSWTEQKNGVYTKPMMYQAICVIVIIAIVSFGGKSAQQFFQILVSMTNVSMTLPYF
;
A
#
# COMPACT_ATOMS: atom_id res chain seq x y z
N SER A 1 14.69 13.28 25.91
CA SER A 1 14.92 12.06 25.11
C SER A 1 13.76 11.86 24.13
N ASN A 2 14.04 11.62 22.87
CA ASN A 2 13.08 11.43 21.77
C ASN A 2 12.35 10.08 21.85
N LYS A 3 11.99 9.60 23.04
CA LYS A 3 11.36 8.27 23.23
C LYS A 3 10.09 8.03 22.39
N GLY A 4 9.34 9.09 22.07
CA GLY A 4 8.14 8.96 21.21
C GLY A 4 8.49 8.66 19.76
N VAL A 5 9.43 9.36 19.17
CA VAL A 5 9.88 9.20 17.79
C VAL A 5 10.58 7.84 17.62
N ASP A 6 11.40 7.42 18.58
CA ASP A 6 12.08 6.13 18.54
C ASP A 6 11.10 4.94 18.56
N LYS A 7 10.00 5.07 19.31
CA LYS A 7 8.93 4.06 19.31
C LYS A 7 8.21 4.00 17.96
N ILE A 8 7.91 5.16 17.37
CA ILE A 8 7.31 5.24 16.03
C ILE A 8 8.23 4.59 15.00
N LYS A 9 9.53 4.93 14.99
CA LYS A 9 10.52 4.32 14.09
C LYS A 9 10.56 2.79 14.22
N LYS A 10 10.64 2.27 15.45
CA LYS A 10 10.65 0.81 15.68
C LYS A 10 9.37 0.15 15.17
N PHE A 11 8.21 0.75 15.42
CA PHE A 11 6.93 0.21 14.99
C PHE A 11 6.79 0.23 13.46
N THR A 12 7.18 1.34 12.83
CA THR A 12 7.18 1.48 11.36
C THR A 12 8.14 0.50 10.70
N SER A 13 9.34 0.32 11.27
CA SER A 13 10.33 -0.65 10.78
C SER A 13 9.82 -2.09 10.90
N PHE A 14 9.17 -2.44 12.02
CA PHE A 14 8.58 -3.76 12.21
C PHE A 14 7.45 -4.02 11.21
N GLY A 15 6.54 -3.05 11.02
CA GLY A 15 5.47 -3.13 10.02
C GLY A 15 6.00 -3.26 8.59
N GLY A 16 7.03 -2.48 8.24
CA GLY A 16 7.71 -2.56 6.94
C GLY A 16 8.35 -3.93 6.71
N SER A 17 9.00 -4.50 7.72
CA SER A 17 9.57 -5.86 7.65
C SER A 17 8.49 -6.93 7.45
N ALA A 18 7.34 -6.81 8.12
CA ALA A 18 6.23 -7.74 7.96
C ALA A 18 5.66 -7.71 6.54
N VAL A 19 5.55 -6.52 5.91
CA VAL A 19 5.12 -6.39 4.51
C VAL A 19 6.19 -6.90 3.56
N ALA A 20 7.47 -6.65 3.83
CA ALA A 20 8.55 -7.21 3.02
C ALA A 20 8.50 -8.75 3.00
N LEU A 21 8.26 -9.39 4.14
CA LEU A 21 8.10 -10.84 4.23
C LEU A 21 6.91 -11.36 3.45
N ILE A 22 5.75 -10.66 3.41
CA ILE A 22 4.62 -11.10 2.60
C ILE A 22 4.91 -10.98 1.11
N ASN A 23 5.69 -9.97 0.68
CA ASN A 23 6.14 -9.87 -0.70
C ASN A 23 7.12 -11.00 -1.05
N VAL A 24 8.07 -11.33 -0.18
CA VAL A 24 8.96 -12.49 -0.36
C VAL A 24 8.13 -13.77 -0.49
N PHE A 25 7.11 -13.94 0.35
CA PHE A 25 6.21 -15.08 0.25
C PHE A 25 5.45 -15.13 -1.08
N LEU A 26 4.99 -13.99 -1.60
CA LEU A 26 4.36 -13.89 -2.91
C LEU A 26 5.34 -14.33 -4.02
N PHE A 27 6.57 -13.82 -4.02
CA PHE A 27 7.57 -14.14 -5.03
C PHE A 27 7.98 -15.62 -4.97
N VAL A 28 8.35 -16.10 -3.79
CA VAL A 28 8.77 -17.50 -3.59
C VAL A 28 7.61 -18.45 -3.88
N GLY A 29 6.41 -18.13 -3.36
CA GLY A 29 5.21 -18.94 -3.59
C GLY A 29 4.82 -19.00 -5.06
N GLY A 30 4.87 -17.87 -5.78
CA GLY A 30 4.59 -17.83 -7.21
C GLY A 30 5.60 -18.63 -8.04
N ILE A 31 6.90 -18.50 -7.74
CA ILE A 31 7.95 -19.29 -8.39
C ILE A 31 7.77 -20.79 -8.11
N LEU A 32 7.50 -21.18 -6.86
CA LEU A 32 7.23 -22.57 -6.51
C LEU A 32 6.00 -23.11 -7.25
N MET A 33 4.94 -22.32 -7.37
CA MET A 33 3.76 -22.70 -8.15
C MET A 33 4.10 -22.98 -9.61
N LEU A 34 4.91 -22.12 -10.25
CA LEU A 34 5.37 -22.32 -11.62
C LEU A 34 6.18 -23.62 -11.77
N LEU A 35 7.09 -23.89 -10.84
CA LEU A 35 7.93 -25.09 -10.85
C LEU A 35 7.11 -26.38 -10.62
N LEU A 36 6.23 -26.39 -9.62
CA LEU A 36 5.43 -27.55 -9.27
C LEU A 36 4.36 -27.89 -10.33
N ASN A 37 3.83 -26.88 -11.01
CA ASN A 37 2.81 -27.04 -12.05
C ASN A 37 3.36 -26.95 -13.47
N LYS A 38 4.66 -27.16 -13.66
CA LYS A 38 5.33 -27.18 -14.97
C LYS A 38 5.04 -25.93 -15.83
N GLY A 39 4.92 -24.76 -15.20
CA GLY A 39 4.71 -23.49 -15.88
C GLY A 39 3.26 -23.14 -16.26
N GLY A 40 2.27 -23.99 -15.94
CA GLY A 40 0.92 -23.84 -16.49
C GLY A 40 -0.21 -23.82 -15.49
N VAL A 41 -0.34 -22.77 -14.65
CA VAL A 41 -1.45 -22.66 -13.68
C VAL A 41 -2.46 -21.57 -14.03
N GLY A 42 -2.00 -20.48 -14.67
CA GLY A 42 -2.82 -19.32 -15.01
C GLY A 42 -3.20 -19.26 -16.48
N ASP A 43 -3.77 -18.13 -16.88
CA ASP A 43 -3.96 -17.81 -18.27
C ASP A 43 -2.60 -17.43 -18.90
N PRO A 44 -2.35 -17.79 -20.18
CA PRO A 44 -1.07 -17.51 -20.82
C PRO A 44 -0.84 -15.99 -20.94
N ILE A 45 0.35 -15.53 -20.56
CA ILE A 45 0.75 -14.12 -20.72
C ILE A 45 1.09 -13.89 -22.19
N THR A 46 0.14 -13.38 -22.94
CA THR A 46 0.28 -13.00 -24.35
C THR A 46 0.33 -11.50 -24.51
N VAL A 47 0.82 -11.02 -25.68
CA VAL A 47 0.78 -9.60 -26.00
C VAL A 47 -0.66 -9.06 -25.94
N ASN A 48 -1.63 -9.87 -26.35
CA ASN A 48 -3.05 -9.51 -26.24
C ASN A 48 -3.51 -9.37 -24.79
N ALA A 49 -3.04 -10.23 -23.89
CA ALA A 49 -3.33 -10.12 -22.45
C ALA A 49 -2.73 -8.88 -21.80
N LEU A 50 -1.62 -8.36 -22.34
CA LEU A 50 -1.02 -7.10 -21.87
C LEU A 50 -1.76 -5.86 -22.43
N ALA A 51 -2.39 -6.00 -23.61
CA ALA A 51 -3.09 -4.90 -24.27
C ALA A 51 -4.57 -4.75 -23.85
N HIS A 52 -5.19 -5.82 -23.35
CA HIS A 52 -6.60 -5.86 -23.01
C HIS A 52 -6.80 -6.31 -21.56
N SER A 53 -7.57 -5.52 -20.81
CA SER A 53 -7.94 -5.90 -19.46
C SER A 53 -8.93 -7.09 -19.48
N PRO A 54 -8.70 -8.15 -18.71
CA PRO A 54 -9.67 -9.22 -18.54
C PRO A 54 -10.88 -8.79 -17.68
N ASN A 55 -10.82 -7.62 -17.05
CA ASN A 55 -11.92 -7.05 -16.29
C ASN A 55 -12.85 -6.26 -17.25
N PRO A 56 -14.13 -6.67 -17.40
CA PRO A 56 -15.07 -5.98 -18.28
C PRO A 56 -15.26 -4.49 -17.95
N ALA A 57 -15.08 -4.10 -16.69
CA ALA A 57 -15.20 -2.70 -16.28
C ALA A 57 -14.07 -1.81 -16.83
N TYR A 58 -12.99 -2.39 -17.32
CA TYR A 58 -11.81 -1.70 -17.86
C TYR A 58 -11.42 -2.22 -19.24
N ALA A 59 -12.36 -2.74 -20.01
CA ALA A 59 -12.10 -3.33 -21.33
C ALA A 59 -11.75 -2.30 -22.42
N GLY A 60 -12.16 -1.04 -22.26
CA GLY A 60 -11.86 0.05 -23.21
C GLY A 60 -10.57 0.80 -22.87
N GLY A 61 -9.87 1.33 -23.90
CA GLY A 61 -8.61 2.05 -23.70
C GLY A 61 -8.73 3.27 -22.77
N LEU A 62 -9.79 4.05 -22.84
CA LEU A 62 -10.05 5.17 -21.94
C LEU A 62 -10.33 4.70 -20.51
N GLN A 63 -10.95 3.55 -20.34
CA GLN A 63 -11.21 2.96 -19.02
C GLN A 63 -9.92 2.45 -18.37
N VAL A 64 -8.99 1.89 -19.16
CA VAL A 64 -7.65 1.52 -18.68
C VAL A 64 -6.88 2.78 -18.24
N LEU A 65 -6.97 3.87 -19.01
CA LEU A 65 -6.34 5.15 -18.62
C LEU A 65 -6.90 5.69 -17.31
N SER A 66 -8.20 5.53 -17.03
CA SER A 66 -8.78 5.95 -15.74
C SER A 66 -8.19 5.19 -14.55
N PHE A 67 -7.69 3.97 -14.76
CA PHE A 67 -7.01 3.19 -13.72
C PHE A 67 -5.63 3.72 -13.37
N ILE A 68 -4.99 4.51 -14.25
CA ILE A 68 -3.67 5.12 -14.00
C ILE A 68 -3.67 5.96 -12.72
N VAL A 69 -4.80 6.57 -12.36
CA VAL A 69 -4.96 7.33 -11.12
C VAL A 69 -4.60 6.48 -9.89
N TYR A 70 -5.03 5.22 -9.87
CA TYR A 70 -4.71 4.30 -8.77
C TYR A 70 -3.25 3.83 -8.81
N ALA A 71 -2.71 3.65 -10.02
CA ALA A 71 -1.29 3.32 -10.18
C ALA A 71 -0.39 4.45 -9.67
N ILE A 72 -0.67 5.71 -10.05
CA ILE A 72 0.06 6.88 -9.55
C ILE A 72 -0.02 6.96 -8.02
N PHE A 73 -1.21 6.76 -7.45
CA PHE A 73 -1.39 6.74 -5.99
C PHE A 73 -0.56 5.65 -5.31
N ALA A 74 -0.44 4.47 -5.92
CA ALA A 74 0.33 3.37 -5.37
C ALA A 74 1.85 3.64 -5.31
N TYR A 75 2.36 4.51 -6.19
CA TYR A 75 3.76 4.94 -6.20
C TYR A 75 4.01 6.23 -5.40
N GLY A 76 2.97 6.94 -4.99
CA GLY A 76 3.05 8.15 -4.17
C GLY A 76 3.51 7.85 -2.74
N GLY A 77 4.03 8.90 -2.06
CA GLY A 77 4.39 8.84 -0.64
C GLY A 77 5.89 8.99 -0.34
N LEU A 78 6.75 8.96 -1.35
CA LEU A 78 8.20 9.19 -1.16
C LEU A 78 8.48 10.62 -0.69
N GLU A 79 7.68 11.58 -1.10
CA GLU A 79 7.74 12.99 -0.67
C GLU A 79 7.47 13.16 0.83
N VAL A 80 6.66 12.28 1.42
CA VAL A 80 6.32 12.35 2.84
C VAL A 80 7.54 12.11 3.74
N VAL A 81 8.54 11.34 3.27
CA VAL A 81 9.74 11.08 4.07
C VAL A 81 10.67 12.29 4.16
N GLY A 82 10.44 13.35 3.37
CA GLY A 82 11.22 14.60 3.43
C GLY A 82 11.29 15.22 4.83
N GLY A 83 10.24 15.09 5.65
CA GLY A 83 10.25 15.54 7.05
C GLY A 83 11.17 14.73 7.99
N LEU A 84 11.82 13.68 7.49
CA LEU A 84 12.74 12.83 8.24
C LEU A 84 14.21 13.04 7.85
N VAL A 85 14.50 13.97 6.93
CA VAL A 85 15.86 14.25 6.44
C VAL A 85 16.83 14.55 7.58
N ASP A 86 16.44 15.40 8.52
CA ASP A 86 17.26 15.81 9.69
C ASP A 86 17.48 14.66 10.70
N GLN A 87 16.75 13.57 10.56
CA GLN A 87 16.90 12.36 11.39
C GLN A 87 17.71 11.25 10.70
N THR A 88 18.19 11.54 9.49
CA THR A 88 19.00 10.62 8.68
C THR A 88 20.48 10.90 8.96
N GLU A 89 21.24 9.86 9.22
CA GLU A 89 22.69 9.96 9.36
C GLU A 89 23.32 10.33 8.00
N ASN A 90 24.17 11.36 7.96
CA ASN A 90 24.76 11.92 6.73
C ASN A 90 23.69 12.16 5.65
N PRO A 91 22.69 13.06 5.90
CA PRO A 91 21.48 13.17 5.09
C PRO A 91 21.75 13.52 3.63
N GLU A 92 22.74 14.36 3.34
CA GLU A 92 23.10 14.76 1.98
C GLU A 92 23.46 13.55 1.08
N LYS A 93 24.03 12.50 1.67
CA LYS A 93 24.46 11.29 0.96
C LYS A 93 23.46 10.16 1.08
N ASN A 94 22.97 9.89 2.30
CA ASN A 94 22.17 8.70 2.59
C ASN A 94 20.71 8.88 2.23
N PHE A 95 20.17 10.11 2.34
CA PHE A 95 18.76 10.36 2.05
C PHE A 95 18.41 10.19 0.56
N PRO A 96 19.12 10.84 -0.41
CA PRO A 96 18.88 10.61 -1.84
C PRO A 96 19.08 9.15 -2.25
N LYS A 97 20.13 8.51 -1.71
CA LYS A 97 20.37 7.09 -1.98
C LYS A 97 19.23 6.20 -1.47
N GLY A 98 18.72 6.48 -0.28
CA GLY A 98 17.57 5.77 0.29
C GLY A 98 16.32 5.92 -0.57
N ILE A 99 16.03 7.12 -1.08
CA ILE A 99 14.88 7.38 -1.96
C ILE A 99 15.03 6.60 -3.28
N ILE A 100 16.19 6.65 -3.92
CA ILE A 100 16.43 5.93 -5.18
C ILE A 100 16.25 4.42 -5.00
N ILE A 101 16.85 3.86 -3.94
CA ILE A 101 16.70 2.43 -3.63
C ILE A 101 15.23 2.09 -3.38
N SER A 102 14.51 2.91 -2.61
CA SER A 102 13.09 2.69 -2.33
C SER A 102 12.25 2.74 -3.60
N ALA A 103 12.49 3.72 -4.48
CA ALA A 103 11.78 3.84 -5.76
C ALA A 103 12.01 2.61 -6.65
N VAL A 104 13.25 2.13 -6.77
CA VAL A 104 13.59 0.93 -7.54
C VAL A 104 12.92 -0.31 -6.94
N VAL A 105 13.05 -0.51 -5.62
CA VAL A 105 12.47 -1.67 -4.93
C VAL A 105 10.94 -1.70 -5.05
N VAL A 106 10.28 -0.56 -4.87
CA VAL A 106 8.82 -0.45 -4.99
C VAL A 106 8.37 -0.71 -6.43
N SER A 107 9.04 -0.08 -7.42
CA SER A 107 8.69 -0.25 -8.84
C SER A 107 8.87 -1.69 -9.31
N LEU A 108 10.01 -2.30 -9.01
CA LEU A 108 10.26 -3.70 -9.34
C LEU A 108 9.32 -4.63 -8.56
N GLY A 109 9.10 -4.36 -7.28
CA GLY A 109 8.21 -5.14 -6.43
C GLY A 109 6.78 -5.18 -6.96
N TYR A 110 6.22 -4.05 -7.34
CA TYR A 110 4.87 -3.99 -7.90
C TYR A 110 4.80 -4.66 -9.27
N SER A 111 5.70 -4.35 -10.18
CA SER A 111 5.72 -4.92 -11.54
C SER A 111 5.87 -6.43 -11.52
N LEU A 112 6.87 -6.94 -10.80
CA LEU A 112 7.11 -8.37 -10.67
C LEU A 112 5.99 -9.06 -9.88
N GLY A 113 5.47 -8.42 -8.83
CA GLY A 113 4.36 -8.96 -8.04
C GLY A 113 3.11 -9.20 -8.89
N ILE A 114 2.74 -8.22 -9.74
CA ILE A 114 1.60 -8.34 -10.65
C ILE A 114 1.85 -9.45 -11.69
N LEU A 115 3.04 -9.51 -12.28
CA LEU A 115 3.41 -10.56 -13.25
C LEU A 115 3.34 -11.95 -12.61
N ILE A 116 3.96 -12.13 -11.45
CA ILE A 116 3.95 -13.41 -10.74
C ILE A 116 2.52 -13.79 -10.35
N PHE A 117 1.74 -12.86 -9.84
CA PHE A 117 0.33 -13.12 -9.53
C PHE A 117 -0.46 -13.55 -10.76
N GLY A 118 -0.17 -12.94 -11.93
CA GLY A 118 -0.77 -13.30 -13.22
C GLY A 118 -0.45 -14.74 -13.66
N THR A 119 0.71 -15.27 -13.31
CA THR A 119 1.14 -16.61 -13.75
C THR A 119 0.34 -17.77 -13.15
N PHE A 120 -0.24 -17.61 -11.97
CA PHE A 120 -1.03 -18.63 -11.29
C PHE A 120 -2.53 -18.29 -11.19
N THR A 121 -2.96 -17.15 -11.72
CA THR A 121 -4.36 -16.70 -11.66
C THR A 121 -5.04 -16.91 -13.01
N LYS A 122 -6.12 -17.67 -13.03
CA LYS A 122 -7.04 -17.71 -14.17
C LYS A 122 -8.00 -16.54 -14.07
N TRP A 123 -7.70 -15.47 -14.78
CA TRP A 123 -8.39 -14.19 -14.67
C TRP A 123 -9.88 -14.29 -15.06
N SER A 124 -10.20 -15.01 -16.13
CA SER A 124 -11.58 -15.24 -16.57
C SER A 124 -12.42 -15.90 -15.47
N PHE A 125 -11.86 -16.90 -14.79
CA PHE A 125 -12.51 -17.56 -13.67
C PHE A 125 -12.51 -16.68 -12.42
N ALA A 126 -11.40 -16.01 -12.14
CA ALA A 126 -11.27 -15.13 -10.99
C ALA A 126 -12.34 -14.02 -11.04
N PHE A 127 -12.54 -13.34 -12.16
CA PHE A 127 -13.54 -12.27 -12.26
C PHE A 127 -14.99 -12.76 -12.16
N THR A 128 -15.32 -13.97 -12.63
CA THR A 128 -16.64 -14.56 -12.41
C THR A 128 -16.90 -14.94 -10.96
N GLN A 129 -15.93 -15.56 -10.31
CA GLN A 129 -16.01 -15.88 -8.87
C GLN A 129 -16.00 -14.60 -8.01
N PHE A 130 -15.23 -13.64 -8.42
CA PHE A 130 -15.08 -12.37 -7.71
C PHE A 130 -16.34 -11.51 -7.78
N SER A 131 -17.09 -11.50 -8.85
CA SER A 131 -18.39 -10.82 -8.90
C SER A 131 -19.40 -11.43 -7.93
N ALA A 132 -19.35 -12.75 -7.69
CA ALA A 132 -20.17 -13.43 -6.71
C ALA A 132 -19.79 -13.12 -5.25
N GLN A 133 -18.53 -12.81 -4.96
CA GLN A 133 -18.01 -12.54 -3.62
C GLN A 133 -18.01 -11.07 -3.22
N LYS A 134 -18.57 -10.17 -4.01
CA LYS A 134 -18.55 -8.71 -3.80
C LYS A 134 -17.15 -8.18 -3.49
N ILE A 135 -16.23 -8.38 -4.42
CA ILE A 135 -14.86 -7.89 -4.29
C ILE A 135 -14.85 -6.37 -4.28
N THR A 136 -14.10 -5.84 -3.32
CA THR A 136 -13.85 -4.43 -3.13
C THR A 136 -12.35 -4.18 -3.15
N LEU A 137 -11.94 -2.91 -3.31
CA LEU A 137 -10.54 -2.52 -3.16
C LEU A 137 -9.96 -2.91 -1.79
N GLY A 138 -10.82 -3.01 -0.75
CA GLY A 138 -10.39 -3.36 0.60
C GLY A 138 -10.15 -4.84 0.84
N ASN A 139 -10.68 -5.74 0.01
CA ASN A 139 -10.59 -7.20 0.25
C ASN A 139 -9.89 -7.99 -0.86
N VAL A 140 -9.69 -7.41 -2.04
CA VAL A 140 -9.13 -8.11 -3.21
C VAL A 140 -7.78 -8.75 -2.93
N SER A 141 -6.89 -8.06 -2.25
CA SER A 141 -5.55 -8.58 -1.93
C SER A 141 -5.59 -9.75 -0.94
N TYR A 142 -6.50 -9.72 0.04
CA TYR A 142 -6.70 -10.84 0.97
C TYR A 142 -7.24 -12.08 0.27
N ILE A 143 -8.17 -11.89 -0.66
CA ILE A 143 -8.74 -12.98 -1.47
C ILE A 143 -7.67 -13.58 -2.37
N ALA A 144 -6.87 -12.72 -3.01
CA ALA A 144 -5.76 -13.13 -3.85
C ALA A 144 -4.73 -13.96 -3.10
N MET A 145 -4.31 -13.51 -1.91
CA MET A 145 -3.35 -14.23 -1.08
C MET A 145 -3.93 -15.53 -0.49
N ASN A 146 -5.23 -15.53 -0.16
CA ASN A 146 -5.92 -16.76 0.21
C ASN A 146 -5.88 -17.78 -0.92
N HIS A 147 -6.20 -17.35 -2.13
CA HIS A 147 -6.17 -18.20 -3.31
C HIS A 147 -4.77 -18.76 -3.57
N MET A 148 -3.73 -17.93 -3.49
CA MET A 148 -2.33 -18.37 -3.63
C MET A 148 -1.97 -19.44 -2.60
N GLY A 149 -2.29 -19.21 -1.32
CA GLY A 149 -2.02 -20.18 -0.25
C GLY A 149 -2.76 -21.50 -0.46
N TYR A 150 -4.01 -21.44 -0.92
CA TYR A 150 -4.80 -22.62 -1.26
C TYR A 150 -4.16 -23.43 -2.41
N GLN A 151 -3.82 -22.76 -3.50
CA GLN A 151 -3.20 -23.38 -4.67
C GLN A 151 -1.83 -23.98 -4.34
N LEU A 152 -1.01 -23.29 -3.54
CA LEU A 152 0.25 -23.85 -3.02
C LEU A 152 0.01 -25.12 -2.20
N GLY A 153 -0.98 -25.11 -1.32
CA GLY A 153 -1.35 -26.30 -0.54
C GLY A 153 -1.67 -27.50 -1.43
N LEU A 154 -2.47 -27.29 -2.48
CA LEU A 154 -2.79 -28.33 -3.46
C LEU A 154 -1.55 -28.79 -4.24
N ALA A 155 -0.70 -27.85 -4.67
CA ALA A 155 0.53 -28.15 -5.40
C ALA A 155 1.52 -28.99 -4.57
N PHE A 156 1.52 -28.84 -3.25
CA PHE A 156 2.27 -29.69 -2.32
C PHE A 156 1.56 -31.03 -1.97
N GLY A 157 0.43 -31.30 -2.60
CA GLY A 157 -0.29 -32.57 -2.40
C GLY A 157 -1.12 -32.64 -1.12
N LEU A 158 -1.43 -31.50 -0.50
CA LEU A 158 -2.31 -31.47 0.67
C LEU A 158 -3.75 -31.78 0.27
N ALA A 159 -4.49 -32.44 1.17
CA ALA A 159 -5.93 -32.61 1.02
C ALA A 159 -6.62 -31.24 0.94
N GLU A 160 -7.75 -31.15 0.23
CA GLU A 160 -8.45 -29.90 -0.03
C GLU A 160 -8.75 -29.08 1.24
N SER A 161 -9.18 -29.74 2.31
CA SER A 161 -9.46 -29.09 3.59
C SER A 161 -8.21 -28.46 4.23
N ALA A 162 -7.07 -29.14 4.14
CA ALA A 162 -5.79 -28.64 4.63
C ALA A 162 -5.29 -27.47 3.75
N ALA A 163 -5.40 -27.60 2.42
CA ALA A 163 -5.05 -26.53 1.49
C ALA A 163 -5.90 -25.25 1.73
N ARG A 164 -7.21 -25.38 2.00
CA ARG A 164 -8.08 -24.27 2.38
C ARG A 164 -7.58 -23.60 3.67
N ASN A 165 -7.15 -24.36 4.66
CA ASN A 165 -6.58 -23.82 5.89
C ASN A 165 -5.29 -23.04 5.64
N VAL A 166 -4.40 -23.52 4.75
CA VAL A 166 -3.19 -22.77 4.34
C VAL A 166 -3.59 -21.42 3.75
N GLY A 167 -4.55 -21.38 2.82
CA GLY A 167 -5.08 -20.14 2.27
C GLY A 167 -5.57 -19.16 3.34
N LEU A 168 -6.36 -19.65 4.29
CA LEU A 168 -6.86 -18.82 5.41
C LEU A 168 -5.73 -18.26 6.28
N TRP A 169 -4.69 -19.05 6.57
CA TRP A 169 -3.56 -18.56 7.35
C TRP A 169 -2.71 -17.54 6.62
N VAL A 170 -2.50 -17.72 5.30
CA VAL A 170 -1.82 -16.71 4.46
C VAL A 170 -2.59 -15.41 4.44
N SER A 171 -3.90 -15.46 4.27
CA SER A 171 -4.77 -14.27 4.32
C SER A 171 -4.74 -13.57 5.69
N ARG A 172 -4.75 -14.33 6.78
CA ARG A 172 -4.62 -13.78 8.15
C ARG A 172 -3.26 -13.12 8.38
N TYR A 173 -2.18 -13.77 7.95
CA TYR A 173 -0.84 -13.21 8.03
C TYR A 173 -0.75 -11.89 7.26
N MET A 174 -1.31 -11.85 6.04
CA MET A 174 -1.40 -10.60 5.28
C MET A 174 -2.17 -9.52 6.04
N GLY A 175 -3.30 -9.85 6.65
CA GLY A 175 -4.09 -8.91 7.43
C GLY A 175 -3.30 -8.29 8.59
N ILE A 176 -2.59 -9.11 9.34
CA ILE A 176 -1.73 -8.65 10.44
C ILE A 176 -0.58 -7.78 9.91
N SER A 177 0.10 -8.20 8.84
CA SER A 177 1.20 -7.46 8.23
C SER A 177 0.75 -6.08 7.72
N MET A 178 -0.39 -6.04 7.03
CA MET A 178 -0.98 -4.78 6.54
C MET A 178 -1.42 -3.87 7.68
N PHE A 179 -2.02 -4.40 8.73
CA PHE A 179 -2.39 -3.63 9.92
C PHE A 179 -1.16 -2.96 10.56
N LEU A 180 -0.07 -3.71 10.73
CA LEU A 180 1.17 -3.20 11.31
C LEU A 180 1.81 -2.12 10.42
N ALA A 181 1.87 -2.37 9.11
CA ALA A 181 2.43 -1.43 8.14
C ALA A 181 1.60 -0.15 8.04
N LEU A 182 0.28 -0.28 7.93
CA LEU A 182 -0.63 0.88 7.85
C LEU A 182 -0.60 1.71 9.12
N THR A 183 -0.46 1.08 10.29
CA THR A 183 -0.29 1.80 11.56
C THR A 183 1.02 2.60 11.56
N GLY A 184 2.11 2.01 11.08
CA GLY A 184 3.40 2.73 10.94
C GLY A 184 3.31 3.88 9.93
N ALA A 185 2.71 3.63 8.77
CA ALA A 185 2.48 4.65 7.75
C ALA A 185 1.59 5.80 8.28
N PHE A 186 0.54 5.49 9.02
CA PHE A 186 -0.35 6.48 9.64
C PHE A 186 0.41 7.44 10.56
N PHE A 187 1.29 6.93 11.44
CA PHE A 187 2.13 7.78 12.28
C PHE A 187 3.06 8.68 11.46
N THR A 188 3.67 8.14 10.40
CA THR A 188 4.57 8.89 9.53
C THR A 188 3.81 9.99 8.78
N LEU A 189 2.62 9.69 8.24
CA LEU A 189 1.76 10.64 7.52
C LEU A 189 1.23 11.76 8.42
N ILE A 190 1.04 11.53 9.70
CA ILE A 190 0.66 12.60 10.64
C ILE A 190 1.87 13.47 11.00
N TYR A 191 3.01 12.85 11.27
CA TYR A 191 4.18 13.53 11.81
C TYR A 191 4.95 14.32 10.74
N SER A 192 5.27 13.67 9.62
CA SER A 192 6.24 14.18 8.65
C SER A 192 5.75 15.43 7.89
N PRO A 193 4.54 15.46 7.30
CA PRO A 193 4.05 16.65 6.59
C PRO A 193 3.90 17.87 7.50
N LEU A 194 3.44 17.68 8.73
CA LEU A 194 3.36 18.76 9.71
C LEU A 194 4.73 19.32 10.07
N LYS A 195 5.72 18.44 10.23
CA LYS A 195 7.09 18.85 10.50
C LYS A 195 7.67 19.64 9.33
N GLN A 196 7.42 19.20 8.08
CA GLN A 196 7.82 19.92 6.88
C GLN A 196 7.15 21.31 6.81
N LEU A 197 5.85 21.36 7.03
CA LEU A 197 5.06 22.59 6.93
C LEU A 197 5.49 23.63 7.97
N ILE A 198 5.54 23.24 9.24
CA ILE A 198 5.86 24.17 10.34
C ILE A 198 7.36 24.49 10.40
N GLY A 199 8.21 23.49 10.16
CA GLY A 199 9.67 23.65 10.18
C GLY A 199 10.22 24.38 8.96
N GLY A 200 9.56 24.25 7.81
CA GLY A 200 9.93 24.91 6.55
C GLY A 200 9.34 26.31 6.37
N THR A 201 8.49 26.77 7.30
CA THR A 201 7.84 28.08 7.23
C THR A 201 8.38 29.01 8.34
N PRO A 202 8.54 30.33 8.08
CA PRO A 202 8.94 31.29 9.09
C PRO A 202 8.04 31.20 10.34
N LYS A 203 8.64 31.19 11.51
CA LYS A 203 7.93 30.98 12.78
C LYS A 203 6.91 32.05 13.08
N GLU A 204 7.12 33.27 12.56
CA GLU A 204 6.28 34.45 12.73
C GLU A 204 4.89 34.28 12.11
N LEU A 205 4.76 33.38 11.12
CA LEU A 205 3.49 33.06 10.45
C LEU A 205 2.61 32.11 11.26
N TRP A 206 3.14 31.52 12.33
CA TRP A 206 2.43 30.55 13.15
C TRP A 206 2.14 31.09 14.56
N PRO A 207 1.04 30.66 15.19
CA PRO A 207 0.85 30.88 16.61
C PRO A 207 2.03 30.29 17.40
N LYS A 208 2.57 31.05 18.37
CA LYS A 208 3.72 30.61 19.19
C LYS A 208 3.56 29.17 19.72
N SER A 209 2.37 28.82 20.14
CA SER A 209 2.06 27.49 20.67
C SER A 209 2.12 26.36 19.64
N TRP A 210 2.16 26.67 18.33
CA TRP A 210 2.29 25.68 17.25
C TRP A 210 3.74 25.41 16.88
N THR A 211 4.61 26.40 17.10
CA THR A 211 6.06 26.28 16.81
C THR A 211 6.85 25.65 17.95
N GLU A 212 6.21 25.50 19.14
CA GLU A 212 6.82 24.82 20.28
C GLU A 212 6.88 23.30 20.09
N GLN A 213 8.08 22.76 20.21
CA GLN A 213 8.29 21.31 20.14
C GLN A 213 8.41 20.71 21.56
N LYS A 214 7.69 19.63 21.82
CA LYS A 214 7.89 18.75 22.98
C LYS A 214 8.54 17.45 22.52
N ASN A 215 9.76 17.17 22.96
CA ASN A 215 10.52 15.99 22.54
C ASN A 215 10.69 15.87 21.01
N GLY A 216 10.92 16.99 20.32
CA GLY A 216 11.08 17.03 18.87
C GLY A 216 9.79 16.92 18.06
N VAL A 217 8.62 17.08 18.70
CA VAL A 217 7.30 16.93 18.08
C VAL A 217 6.45 18.16 18.31
N TYR A 218 5.80 18.66 17.26
CA TYR A 218 4.81 19.74 17.31
C TYR A 218 3.47 19.21 17.82
N THR A 219 3.32 19.11 19.15
CA THR A 219 2.21 18.40 19.79
C THR A 219 0.84 19.04 19.51
N LYS A 220 0.73 20.38 19.56
CA LYS A 220 -0.55 21.06 19.35
C LYS A 220 -1.08 20.92 17.92
N PRO A 221 -0.30 21.26 16.87
CA PRO A 221 -0.78 21.08 15.50
C PRO A 221 -1.09 19.61 15.18
N MET A 222 -0.31 18.66 15.71
CA MET A 222 -0.64 17.22 15.55
C MET A 222 -1.99 16.85 16.18
N MET A 223 -2.31 17.42 17.32
CA MET A 223 -3.62 17.20 17.95
C MET A 223 -4.77 17.75 17.10
N TYR A 224 -4.64 18.96 16.55
CA TYR A 224 -5.63 19.53 15.64
C TYR A 224 -5.79 18.69 14.37
N GLN A 225 -4.67 18.28 13.75
CA GLN A 225 -4.70 17.38 12.60
C GLN A 225 -5.41 16.06 12.92
N ALA A 226 -5.09 15.45 14.06
CA ALA A 226 -5.75 14.20 14.49
C ALA A 226 -7.26 14.37 14.67
N ILE A 227 -7.71 15.46 15.27
CA ILE A 227 -9.14 15.77 15.41
C ILE A 227 -9.80 15.90 14.04
N CYS A 228 -9.19 16.68 13.10
CA CYS A 228 -9.72 16.82 11.74
C CYS A 228 -9.83 15.46 11.03
N VAL A 229 -8.79 14.63 11.12
CA VAL A 229 -8.78 13.28 10.52
C VAL A 229 -9.88 12.40 11.13
N ILE A 230 -10.05 12.41 12.45
CA ILE A 230 -11.10 11.63 13.13
C ILE A 230 -12.49 12.08 12.65
N VAL A 231 -12.72 13.40 12.54
CA VAL A 231 -14.00 13.94 12.06
C VAL A 231 -14.26 13.50 10.62
N ILE A 232 -13.27 13.59 9.73
CA ILE A 232 -13.39 13.15 8.33
C ILE A 232 -13.69 11.65 8.28
N ILE A 233 -12.95 10.82 9.04
CA ILE A 233 -13.18 9.38 9.12
C ILE A 233 -14.60 9.09 9.60
N ALA A 234 -15.09 9.79 10.62
CA ALA A 234 -16.44 9.62 11.11
C ALA A 234 -17.48 9.95 10.04
N ILE A 235 -17.34 11.09 9.34
CA ILE A 235 -18.24 11.47 8.24
C ILE A 235 -18.24 10.40 7.15
N VAL A 236 -17.07 9.93 6.73
CA VAL A 236 -16.94 8.89 5.70
C VAL A 236 -17.52 7.55 6.17
N SER A 237 -17.28 7.17 7.41
CA SER A 237 -17.77 5.88 7.96
C SER A 237 -19.29 5.81 8.08
N PHE A 238 -19.94 6.91 8.40
CA PHE A 238 -21.39 6.97 8.56
C PHE A 238 -22.14 7.40 7.29
N GLY A 239 -21.41 7.82 6.23
CA GLY A 239 -21.98 8.36 4.99
C GLY A 239 -22.55 7.32 4.00
N GLY A 240 -22.50 6.02 4.30
CA GLY A 240 -23.06 4.96 3.45
C GLY A 240 -22.40 4.87 2.06
N LYS A 241 -23.21 4.69 0.99
CA LYS A 241 -22.70 4.57 -0.39
C LYS A 241 -21.95 5.83 -0.87
N SER A 242 -22.32 6.99 -0.41
CA SER A 242 -21.64 8.25 -0.71
C SER A 242 -20.24 8.32 -0.11
N ALA A 243 -19.95 7.55 0.93
CA ALA A 243 -18.63 7.48 1.54
C ALA A 243 -17.57 6.86 0.60
N GLN A 244 -17.94 5.83 -0.15
CA GLN A 244 -17.03 5.22 -1.13
C GLN A 244 -16.71 6.20 -2.28
N GLN A 245 -17.69 6.94 -2.77
CA GLN A 245 -17.49 7.99 -3.77
C GLN A 245 -16.61 9.11 -3.23
N PHE A 246 -16.85 9.55 -2.01
CA PHE A 246 -16.03 10.55 -1.35
C PHE A 246 -14.58 10.08 -1.19
N PHE A 247 -14.34 8.83 -0.82
CA PHE A 247 -13.00 8.25 -0.77
C PHE A 247 -12.29 8.27 -2.14
N GLN A 248 -13.01 7.93 -3.22
CA GLN A 248 -12.47 8.01 -4.58
C GLN A 248 -12.08 9.44 -4.97
N ILE A 249 -12.90 10.43 -4.59
CA ILE A 249 -12.60 11.85 -4.79
C ILE A 249 -11.34 12.24 -4.00
N LEU A 250 -11.22 11.83 -2.75
CA LEU A 250 -10.03 12.11 -1.93
C LEU A 250 -8.75 11.52 -2.54
N VAL A 251 -8.80 10.28 -3.03
CA VAL A 251 -7.67 9.65 -3.72
C VAL A 251 -7.27 10.45 -4.95
N SER A 252 -8.25 10.87 -5.76
CA SER A 252 -7.99 11.68 -6.96
C SER A 252 -7.40 13.05 -6.62
N MET A 253 -7.92 13.72 -5.60
CA MET A 253 -7.39 15.00 -5.11
C MET A 253 -5.96 14.85 -4.56
N THR A 254 -5.68 13.77 -3.84
CA THR A 254 -4.34 13.48 -3.32
C THR A 254 -3.34 13.32 -4.47
N ASN A 255 -3.70 12.60 -5.53
CA ASN A 255 -2.85 12.46 -6.70
C ASN A 255 -2.54 13.79 -7.38
N VAL A 256 -3.55 14.67 -7.54
CA VAL A 256 -3.33 16.02 -8.07
C VAL A 256 -2.40 16.82 -7.16
N SER A 257 -2.60 16.76 -5.85
CA SER A 257 -1.76 17.47 -4.88
C SER A 257 -0.32 16.96 -4.86
N MET A 258 -0.10 15.66 -5.10
CA MET A 258 1.24 15.06 -5.16
C MET A 258 1.98 15.42 -6.44
N THR A 259 1.27 15.62 -7.55
CA THR A 259 1.89 15.95 -8.84
C THR A 259 2.16 17.44 -9.03
N LEU A 260 1.36 18.33 -8.42
CA LEU A 260 1.51 19.78 -8.54
C LEU A 260 2.91 20.32 -8.17
N PRO A 261 3.62 19.84 -7.13
CA PRO A 261 4.96 20.32 -6.78
C PRO A 261 6.04 20.03 -7.82
N TYR A 262 5.76 19.19 -8.82
CA TYR A 262 6.72 18.81 -9.87
C TYR A 262 6.54 19.62 -11.18
N PHE A 263 5.59 20.54 -11.21
CA PHE A 263 5.35 21.50 -12.29
C PHE A 263 5.62 22.94 -11.83
#